data_06f18052f7d4efd32afef027674667f8
#
_entry.id   06f18052f7d4efd32afef027674667f8
#
_cell.length_a   1.000
_cell.length_b   1.000
_cell.length_c   1.000
_cell.angle_alpha   90.00
_cell.angle_beta   90.00
_cell.angle_gamma   90.00
#
_symmetry.space_group_name_H-M   'P 1'
#
loop_
_entity.id
_entity.type
_entity.pdbx_description
1 polymer ?
#
loop_
_entity_poly.entity_id
_entity_poly.type
_entity_poly.pdbx_seq_one_letter_code
_entity_poly.pdbx_strand_id
1 'polypeptide(L)'
;QTCALPILVGAVLFTVSCGSSADAVASLEPIDVVTGWYDDGIVEGGKNKLVPSVSMKLRNKSDKPLKSIQINAIFRRVNEKEMWGEYFGWAVPRNPELAPGASTNLLVMRSTLGYTGTQPRMQMLQNREFIDAKVEIYLKQGSKVLTKLAEYPIQRQLLTRASGDTATP
;
A
#
# COMPACT_ATOMS: atom_id res chain seq x y z
N GLN A 1 -38.09 63.04 9.45
CA GLN A 1 -37.37 62.23 8.43
C GLN A 1 -36.43 61.29 9.15
N THR A 2 -36.80 60.03 9.26
CA THR A 2 -36.08 58.97 9.94
C THR A 2 -35.34 58.14 8.84
N CYS A 3 -33.99 58.24 8.80
CA CYS A 3 -33.17 57.41 7.94
C CYS A 3 -32.94 56.07 8.64
N ALA A 4 -33.45 54.99 8.05
CA ALA A 4 -33.15 53.61 8.44
C ALA A 4 -31.97 53.11 7.60
N LEU A 5 -30.83 52.71 8.24
CA LEU A 5 -29.71 51.99 7.61
C LEU A 5 -30.06 50.50 7.54
N PRO A 6 -29.86 49.82 6.40
CA PRO A 6 -29.95 48.35 6.34
C PRO A 6 -28.67 47.70 6.86
N ILE A 7 -28.82 46.86 7.89
CA ILE A 7 -27.74 45.98 8.39
C ILE A 7 -27.59 44.81 7.41
N LEU A 8 -26.48 44.76 6.68
CA LEU A 8 -26.10 43.66 5.82
C LEU A 8 -25.48 42.55 6.69
N VAL A 9 -26.26 41.53 7.02
CA VAL A 9 -25.77 40.31 7.69
C VAL A 9 -25.10 39.45 6.64
N GLY A 10 -23.77 39.47 6.62
CA GLY A 10 -22.95 38.59 5.77
C GLY A 10 -22.98 37.16 6.35
N ALA A 11 -23.71 36.27 5.69
CA ALA A 11 -23.65 34.82 5.99
C ALA A 11 -22.34 34.22 5.48
N VAL A 12 -21.42 33.94 6.39
CA VAL A 12 -20.19 33.19 6.10
C VAL A 12 -20.56 31.71 5.98
N LEU A 13 -20.65 31.22 4.75
CA LEU A 13 -20.83 29.80 4.45
C LEU A 13 -19.49 29.06 4.72
N PHE A 14 -19.40 28.40 5.88
CA PHE A 14 -18.35 27.41 6.12
C PHE A 14 -18.65 26.17 5.29
N THR A 15 -17.98 26.00 4.16
CA THR A 15 -17.97 24.73 3.43
C THR A 15 -17.15 23.73 4.21
N VAL A 16 -17.81 22.85 4.97
CA VAL A 16 -17.18 21.67 5.55
C VAL A 16 -16.87 20.73 4.39
N SER A 17 -15.63 20.77 3.89
CA SER A 17 -15.12 19.78 2.92
C SER A 17 -15.02 18.44 3.64
N CYS A 18 -16.02 17.57 3.45
CA CYS A 18 -15.90 16.15 3.78
C CYS A 18 -14.87 15.52 2.84
N GLY A 19 -13.61 15.46 3.27
CA GLY A 19 -12.52 14.87 2.50
C GLY A 19 -12.89 13.45 2.01
N SER A 20 -12.74 13.18 0.71
CA SER A 20 -13.02 11.87 0.09
C SER A 20 -11.81 10.94 0.18
N SER A 21 -11.97 9.62 -0.04
CA SER A 21 -10.81 8.71 -0.12
C SER A 21 -9.87 9.07 -1.29
N ALA A 22 -10.39 9.75 -2.30
CA ALA A 22 -9.59 10.40 -3.32
C ALA A 22 -8.58 11.40 -2.74
N ASP A 23 -8.90 12.06 -1.62
CA ASP A 23 -8.00 13.00 -0.95
C ASP A 23 -6.79 12.30 -0.32
N ALA A 24 -6.97 11.09 0.26
CA ALA A 24 -5.86 10.31 0.81
C ALA A 24 -4.89 9.87 -0.29
N VAL A 25 -5.40 9.41 -1.43
CA VAL A 25 -4.58 9.05 -2.61
C VAL A 25 -3.89 10.29 -3.18
N ALA A 26 -4.59 11.41 -3.29
CA ALA A 26 -4.01 12.67 -3.76
C ALA A 26 -2.95 13.24 -2.81
N SER A 27 -3.05 12.93 -1.52
CA SER A 27 -2.18 13.45 -0.45
C SER A 27 -0.94 12.60 -0.20
N LEU A 28 -0.91 11.35 -0.65
CA LEU A 28 0.20 10.42 -0.40
C LEU A 28 0.96 10.09 -1.69
N GLU A 29 2.27 10.02 -1.57
CA GLU A 29 3.18 9.68 -2.66
C GLU A 29 4.01 8.46 -2.26
N PRO A 30 3.99 7.37 -3.05
CA PRO A 30 4.89 6.25 -2.86
C PRO A 30 6.33 6.66 -3.14
N ILE A 31 7.24 6.34 -2.23
CA ILE A 31 8.68 6.53 -2.37
C ILE A 31 9.42 5.27 -1.93
N ASP A 32 10.65 5.10 -2.37
CA ASP A 32 11.53 3.96 -2.05
C ASP A 32 10.87 2.61 -2.41
N VAL A 33 10.19 2.54 -3.56
CA VAL A 33 9.46 1.35 -3.98
C VAL A 33 10.42 0.27 -4.44
N VAL A 34 10.33 -0.90 -3.80
CA VAL A 34 11.08 -2.11 -4.20
C VAL A 34 10.08 -3.26 -4.34
N THR A 35 10.15 -3.99 -5.45
CA THR A 35 9.33 -5.18 -5.70
C THR A 35 10.23 -6.39 -5.92
N GLY A 36 9.75 -7.57 -5.60
CA GLY A 36 10.50 -8.81 -5.83
C GLY A 36 9.80 -10.01 -5.20
N TRP A 37 10.52 -11.11 -5.16
CA TRP A 37 10.04 -12.39 -4.62
C TRP A 37 10.71 -12.64 -3.28
N TYR A 38 9.92 -12.68 -2.24
CA TYR A 38 10.39 -12.92 -0.88
C TYR A 38 10.50 -14.43 -0.62
N ASP A 39 11.61 -14.82 0.00
CA ASP A 39 11.82 -16.19 0.48
C ASP A 39 11.00 -16.45 1.73
N ASP A 40 9.86 -17.12 1.56
CA ASP A 40 8.93 -17.48 2.65
C ASP A 40 9.33 -18.81 3.34
N GLY A 41 10.54 -19.29 3.07
CA GLY A 41 11.12 -20.46 3.71
C GLY A 41 10.81 -21.78 3.00
N ILE A 42 10.82 -22.85 3.79
CA ILE A 42 10.53 -24.22 3.34
C ILE A 42 9.16 -24.62 3.87
N VAL A 43 8.31 -25.10 2.98
CA VAL A 43 6.97 -25.61 3.30
C VAL A 43 6.93 -27.12 3.25
N GLU A 44 5.75 -27.69 3.50
CA GLU A 44 5.50 -29.13 3.53
C GLU A 44 6.08 -29.84 2.28
N GLY A 45 6.71 -30.99 2.51
CA GLY A 45 7.42 -31.75 1.46
C GLY A 45 8.79 -31.17 1.08
N GLY A 46 9.39 -30.32 1.92
CA GLY A 46 10.75 -29.77 1.69
C GLY A 46 10.83 -28.79 0.52
N LYS A 47 9.70 -28.19 0.10
CA LYS A 47 9.65 -27.27 -1.03
C LYS A 47 9.96 -25.84 -0.60
N ASN A 48 10.79 -25.15 -1.37
CA ASN A 48 10.99 -23.73 -1.24
C ASN A 48 9.71 -22.97 -1.62
N LYS A 49 9.39 -21.91 -0.87
CA LYS A 49 8.25 -21.03 -1.18
C LYS A 49 8.72 -19.62 -1.47
N LEU A 50 8.28 -19.05 -2.59
CA LEU A 50 8.51 -17.67 -3.00
C LEU A 50 7.17 -16.96 -3.12
N VAL A 51 7.02 -15.82 -2.44
CA VAL A 51 5.82 -14.99 -2.50
C VAL A 51 6.14 -13.64 -3.11
N PRO A 52 5.26 -13.08 -3.98
CA PRO A 52 5.47 -11.73 -4.49
C PRO A 52 5.35 -10.73 -3.36
N SER A 53 6.20 -9.73 -3.37
CA SER A 53 6.33 -8.74 -2.32
C SER A 53 6.59 -7.35 -2.90
N VAL A 54 6.12 -6.34 -2.20
CA VAL A 54 6.44 -4.94 -2.44
C VAL A 54 6.73 -4.26 -1.12
N SER A 55 7.75 -3.43 -1.10
CA SER A 55 8.03 -2.53 0.01
C SER A 55 8.09 -1.09 -0.47
N MET A 56 7.62 -0.16 0.35
CA MET A 56 7.63 1.27 0.06
C MET A 56 7.44 2.09 1.33
N LYS A 57 7.70 3.39 1.22
CA LYS A 57 7.22 4.39 2.17
C LYS A 57 6.16 5.25 1.48
N LEU A 58 5.29 5.85 2.27
CA LEU A 58 4.33 6.85 1.79
C LEU A 58 4.69 8.20 2.39
N ARG A 59 4.92 9.19 1.53
CA ARG A 59 5.17 10.57 1.93
C ARG A 59 3.89 11.39 1.88
N ASN A 60 3.60 12.11 2.95
CA ASN A 60 2.50 13.07 3.00
C ASN A 60 2.91 14.35 2.27
N LYS A 61 2.38 14.57 1.08
CA LYS A 61 2.61 15.78 0.28
C LYS A 61 1.57 16.88 0.49
N SER A 62 0.60 16.64 1.39
CA SER A 62 -0.40 17.65 1.73
C SER A 62 0.10 18.58 2.85
N ASP A 63 -0.62 19.65 3.07
CA ASP A 63 -0.40 20.63 4.13
C ASP A 63 -1.06 20.27 5.48
N LYS A 64 -1.70 19.08 5.55
CA LYS A 64 -2.45 18.60 6.73
C LYS A 64 -1.90 17.28 7.25
N PRO A 65 -1.95 17.03 8.56
CA PRO A 65 -1.61 15.72 9.10
C PRO A 65 -2.63 14.67 8.64
N LEU A 66 -2.13 13.48 8.33
CA LEU A 66 -2.94 12.34 7.88
C LEU A 66 -2.97 11.26 8.95
N LYS A 67 -4.12 10.56 9.05
CA LYS A 67 -4.34 9.48 10.02
C LYS A 67 -5.37 8.47 9.53
N SER A 68 -5.37 7.30 10.17
CA SER A 68 -6.36 6.23 9.93
C SER A 68 -6.46 5.84 8.46
N ILE A 69 -5.30 5.64 7.81
CA ILE A 69 -5.22 5.21 6.42
C ILE A 69 -4.81 3.74 6.37
N GLN A 70 -5.67 2.93 5.83
CA GLN A 70 -5.45 1.53 5.52
C GLN A 70 -4.84 1.39 4.14
N ILE A 71 -3.99 0.36 3.98
CA ILE A 71 -3.38 -0.02 2.72
C ILE A 71 -3.76 -1.46 2.39
N ASN A 72 -4.14 -1.70 1.15
CA ASN A 72 -4.34 -3.04 0.60
C ASN A 72 -3.45 -3.20 -0.63
N ALA A 73 -2.65 -4.27 -0.66
CA ALA A 73 -1.87 -4.68 -1.82
C ALA A 73 -2.48 -5.95 -2.39
N ILE A 74 -3.01 -5.86 -3.61
CA ILE A 74 -3.62 -6.98 -4.34
C ILE A 74 -2.62 -7.50 -5.36
N PHE A 75 -2.20 -8.75 -5.20
CA PHE A 75 -1.28 -9.41 -6.11
C PHE A 75 -2.06 -10.22 -7.15
N ARG A 76 -1.65 -10.10 -8.42
CA ARG A 76 -2.22 -10.85 -9.55
C ARG A 76 -1.09 -11.43 -10.39
N ARG A 77 -1.31 -12.58 -11.00
CA ARG A 77 -0.44 -13.05 -12.07
C ARG A 77 -0.68 -12.20 -13.32
N VAL A 78 0.38 -11.94 -14.07
CA VAL A 78 0.27 -11.17 -15.31
C VAL A 78 -0.69 -11.89 -16.27
N ASN A 79 -1.59 -11.13 -16.91
CA ASN A 79 -2.67 -11.59 -17.79
C ASN A 79 -3.83 -12.33 -17.09
N GLU A 80 -3.85 -12.41 -15.76
CA GLU A 80 -5.00 -12.95 -15.01
C GLU A 80 -5.75 -11.81 -14.30
N LYS A 81 -7.09 -11.89 -14.30
CA LYS A 81 -7.95 -10.92 -13.61
C LYS A 81 -8.18 -11.28 -12.15
N GLU A 82 -8.09 -12.56 -11.83
CA GLU A 82 -8.32 -13.09 -10.50
C GLU A 82 -7.25 -12.60 -9.52
N MET A 83 -7.67 -12.28 -8.31
CA MET A 83 -6.76 -12.00 -7.21
C MET A 83 -6.03 -13.29 -6.86
N TRP A 84 -4.69 -13.25 -6.89
CA TRP A 84 -3.87 -14.38 -6.49
C TRP A 84 -3.55 -14.36 -5.00
N GLY A 85 -3.34 -13.16 -4.43
CA GLY A 85 -3.12 -13.00 -3.00
C GLY A 85 -3.23 -11.54 -2.61
N GLU A 86 -3.27 -11.27 -1.31
CA GLU A 86 -3.39 -9.92 -0.81
C GLU A 86 -2.59 -9.70 0.48
N TYR A 87 -2.35 -8.46 0.77
CA TYR A 87 -1.94 -7.94 2.06
C TYR A 87 -2.88 -6.81 2.46
N PHE A 88 -3.31 -6.79 3.72
CA PHE A 88 -4.09 -5.72 4.28
C PHE A 88 -3.48 -5.23 5.59
N GLY A 89 -3.35 -3.91 5.77
CA GLY A 89 -2.76 -3.34 6.97
C GLY A 89 -3.00 -1.84 7.11
N TRP A 90 -2.31 -1.24 8.06
CA TRP A 90 -2.31 0.20 8.28
C TRP A 90 -1.09 0.84 7.64
N ALA A 91 -1.31 1.79 6.72
CA ALA A 91 -0.24 2.65 6.21
C ALA A 91 0.04 3.79 7.19
N VAL A 92 -1.02 4.41 7.71
CA VAL A 92 -0.94 5.45 8.74
C VAL A 92 -1.92 5.09 9.85
N PRO A 93 -1.44 4.79 11.07
CA PRO A 93 -2.32 4.50 12.20
C PRO A 93 -3.11 5.74 12.62
N ARG A 94 -3.99 5.57 13.62
CA ARG A 94 -4.70 6.70 14.20
C ARG A 94 -3.76 7.62 14.99
N ASN A 95 -2.79 7.04 15.68
CA ASN A 95 -1.74 7.71 16.44
C ASN A 95 -0.42 6.93 16.29
N PRO A 96 0.70 7.59 16.03
CA PRO A 96 0.81 9.01 15.67
C PRO A 96 0.28 9.33 14.28
N GLU A 97 -0.16 10.57 14.07
CA GLU A 97 -0.53 11.08 12.75
C GLU A 97 0.73 11.29 11.88
N LEU A 98 0.58 11.20 10.57
CA LEU A 98 1.65 11.48 9.62
C LEU A 98 1.65 12.99 9.29
N ALA A 99 2.63 13.71 9.82
CA ALA A 99 2.74 15.16 9.62
C ALA A 99 2.95 15.53 8.14
N PRO A 100 2.65 16.78 7.72
CA PRO A 100 3.00 17.29 6.41
C PRO A 100 4.49 17.10 6.09
N GLY A 101 4.79 16.63 4.88
CA GLY A 101 6.15 16.35 4.41
C GLY A 101 6.81 15.10 5.00
N ALA A 102 6.26 14.52 6.07
CA ALA A 102 6.79 13.30 6.68
C ALA A 102 6.50 12.05 5.85
N SER A 103 7.29 11.00 6.08
CA SER A 103 7.11 9.69 5.46
C SER A 103 6.79 8.63 6.53
N THR A 104 6.05 7.60 6.14
CA THR A 104 5.83 6.42 6.98
C THR A 104 7.12 5.66 7.21
N ASN A 105 7.11 4.76 8.18
CA ASN A 105 8.10 3.66 8.22
C ASN A 105 7.97 2.83 6.94
N LEU A 106 8.97 1.98 6.69
CA LEU A 106 8.93 1.05 5.57
C LEU A 106 7.74 0.10 5.71
N LEU A 107 6.84 0.13 4.74
CA LEU A 107 5.72 -0.79 4.64
C LEU A 107 6.17 -1.99 3.80
N VAL A 108 6.17 -3.18 4.38
CA VAL A 108 6.51 -4.42 3.68
C VAL A 108 5.24 -5.24 3.52
N MET A 109 4.81 -5.44 2.29
CA MET A 109 3.57 -6.12 1.92
C MET A 109 3.91 -7.38 1.12
N ARG A 110 3.51 -8.53 1.63
CA ARG A 110 3.75 -9.84 1.02
C ARG A 110 2.43 -10.52 0.71
N SER A 111 2.38 -11.18 -0.43
CA SER A 111 1.23 -12.02 -0.76
C SER A 111 1.11 -13.20 0.19
N THR A 112 -0.10 -13.62 0.48
CA THR A 112 -0.38 -14.87 1.22
C THR A 112 -0.08 -16.11 0.39
N LEU A 113 -0.17 -16.00 -0.94
CA LEU A 113 0.10 -17.09 -1.90
C LEU A 113 1.35 -16.81 -2.72
N GLY A 114 1.97 -17.89 -3.20
CA GLY A 114 3.19 -17.83 -3.97
C GLY A 114 3.47 -19.14 -4.72
N TYR A 115 4.67 -19.24 -5.27
CA TYR A 115 5.14 -20.45 -5.93
C TYR A 115 5.91 -21.33 -4.97
N THR A 116 5.70 -22.65 -5.09
CA THR A 116 6.46 -23.68 -4.38
C THR A 116 7.21 -24.56 -5.36
N GLY A 117 8.43 -24.96 -5.02
CA GLY A 117 9.23 -25.83 -5.86
C GLY A 117 10.37 -26.48 -5.10
N THR A 118 10.88 -27.60 -5.62
CA THR A 118 12.04 -28.31 -5.06
C THR A 118 13.37 -27.73 -5.53
N GLN A 119 13.34 -26.93 -6.62
CA GLN A 119 14.53 -26.30 -7.17
C GLN A 119 15.06 -25.19 -6.21
N PRO A 120 16.35 -24.86 -6.29
CA PRO A 120 16.89 -23.67 -5.64
C PRO A 120 16.11 -22.40 -6.05
N ARG A 121 15.92 -21.48 -5.12
CA ARG A 121 15.07 -20.28 -5.25
C ARG A 121 15.37 -19.46 -6.51
N MET A 122 16.65 -19.25 -6.82
CA MET A 122 17.04 -18.52 -8.03
C MET A 122 16.66 -19.26 -9.31
N GLN A 123 16.74 -20.58 -9.31
CA GLN A 123 16.32 -21.40 -10.47
C GLN A 123 14.81 -21.38 -10.65
N MET A 124 14.02 -21.27 -9.57
CA MET A 124 12.58 -21.08 -9.66
C MET A 124 12.25 -19.80 -10.43
N LEU A 125 12.93 -18.69 -10.12
CA LEU A 125 12.71 -17.40 -10.79
C LEU A 125 13.15 -17.40 -12.27
N GLN A 126 14.08 -18.26 -12.64
CA GLN A 126 14.59 -18.42 -14.01
C GLN A 126 13.78 -19.43 -14.82
N ASN A 127 12.85 -20.15 -14.20
CA ASN A 127 12.05 -21.16 -14.89
C ASN A 127 11.18 -20.50 -15.97
N ARG A 128 11.09 -21.12 -17.15
CA ARG A 128 10.29 -20.64 -18.27
C ARG A 128 8.79 -20.64 -17.98
N GLU A 129 8.34 -21.59 -17.14
CA GLU A 129 6.93 -21.71 -16.71
C GLU A 129 6.57 -20.75 -15.55
N PHE A 130 7.54 -19.95 -15.09
CA PHE A 130 7.31 -18.97 -14.04
C PHE A 130 6.50 -17.80 -14.60
N ILE A 131 5.27 -17.64 -14.10
CA ILE A 131 4.39 -16.55 -14.51
C ILE A 131 4.70 -15.33 -13.65
N ASP A 132 4.98 -14.21 -14.30
CA ASP A 132 5.21 -12.93 -13.61
C ASP A 132 3.96 -12.44 -12.88
N ALA A 133 4.18 -11.64 -11.86
CA ALA A 133 3.12 -11.04 -11.08
C ALA A 133 3.18 -9.52 -11.13
N LYS A 134 2.08 -8.89 -10.78
CA LYS A 134 1.96 -7.46 -10.52
C LYS A 134 1.24 -7.23 -9.20
N VAL A 135 1.42 -6.06 -8.63
CA VAL A 135 0.73 -5.61 -7.42
C VAL A 135 -0.01 -4.31 -7.67
N GLU A 136 -1.25 -4.26 -7.24
CA GLU A 136 -2.09 -3.06 -7.21
C GLU A 136 -2.20 -2.58 -5.77
N ILE A 137 -1.83 -1.32 -5.53
CA ILE A 137 -1.87 -0.69 -4.20
C ILE A 137 -3.11 0.17 -4.09
N TYR A 138 -3.88 -0.06 -3.05
CA TYR A 138 -5.09 0.70 -2.74
C TYR A 138 -4.98 1.33 -1.36
N LEU A 139 -5.58 2.49 -1.20
CA LEU A 139 -5.71 3.19 0.09
C LEU A 139 -7.18 3.39 0.46
N LYS A 140 -7.44 3.38 1.76
CA LYS A 140 -8.74 3.67 2.34
C LYS A 140 -8.58 4.50 3.60
N GLN A 141 -9.26 5.62 3.70
CA GLN A 141 -9.28 6.47 4.89
C GLN A 141 -10.61 6.35 5.62
N GLY A 142 -10.59 5.83 6.84
CA GLY A 142 -11.79 5.63 7.64
C GLY A 142 -12.82 4.72 6.97
N SER A 143 -14.08 5.14 6.88
CA SER A 143 -15.19 4.40 6.26
C SER A 143 -15.32 4.59 4.74
N LYS A 144 -14.37 5.29 4.11
CA LYS A 144 -14.44 5.65 2.70
C LYS A 144 -14.12 4.48 1.76
N VAL A 145 -14.33 4.69 0.45
CA VAL A 145 -14.10 3.68 -0.59
C VAL A 145 -12.60 3.41 -0.77
N LEU A 146 -12.26 2.16 -0.99
CA LEU A 146 -10.91 1.73 -1.36
C LEU A 146 -10.56 2.29 -2.74
N THR A 147 -9.48 3.09 -2.83
CA THR A 147 -9.10 3.80 -4.05
C THR A 147 -7.68 3.41 -4.47
N LYS A 148 -7.49 3.10 -5.75
CA LYS A 148 -6.19 2.69 -6.30
C LYS A 148 -5.19 3.86 -6.23
N LEU A 149 -4.02 3.60 -5.64
CA LEU A 149 -2.90 4.52 -5.57
C LEU A 149 -1.92 4.29 -6.72
N ALA A 150 -1.51 3.04 -6.93
CA ALA A 150 -0.46 2.69 -7.89
C ALA A 150 -0.54 1.21 -8.30
N GLU A 151 0.22 0.86 -9.33
CA GLU A 151 0.43 -0.52 -9.78
C GLU A 151 1.91 -0.70 -10.15
N TYR A 152 2.49 -1.85 -9.78
CA TYR A 152 3.88 -2.16 -10.06
C TYR A 152 4.03 -3.61 -10.55
N PRO A 153 4.91 -3.88 -11.53
CA PRO A 153 5.35 -5.22 -11.83
C PRO A 153 6.22 -5.76 -10.68
N ILE A 154 6.13 -7.05 -10.40
CA ILE A 154 7.02 -7.72 -9.46
C ILE A 154 8.27 -8.15 -10.22
N GLN A 155 9.41 -7.57 -9.86
CA GLN A 155 10.69 -7.88 -10.49
C GLN A 155 11.13 -9.32 -10.16
N ARG A 156 11.76 -10.01 -11.13
CA ARG A 156 12.33 -11.36 -10.91
C ARG A 156 13.65 -11.29 -10.13
N GLN A 157 13.58 -10.75 -8.92
CA GLN A 157 14.69 -10.69 -7.98
C GLN A 157 14.29 -11.32 -6.65
N LEU A 158 15.24 -11.99 -6.02
CA LEU A 158 15.03 -12.58 -4.69
C LEU A 158 15.22 -11.49 -3.62
N LEU A 159 14.21 -11.32 -2.81
CA LEU A 159 14.29 -10.47 -1.62
C LEU A 159 14.58 -11.36 -0.43
N THR A 160 15.70 -11.11 0.22
CA THR A 160 16.08 -11.78 1.46
C THR A 160 15.53 -11.01 2.66
N ARG A 161 15.37 -11.71 3.78
CA ARG A 161 14.98 -11.11 5.06
C ARG A 161 15.96 -10.00 5.41
N ALA A 162 15.49 -8.76 5.51
CA ALA A 162 16.31 -7.70 6.10
C ALA A 162 16.62 -8.10 7.55
N SER A 163 17.89 -7.98 7.97
CA SER A 163 18.31 -8.25 9.36
C SER A 163 17.57 -7.25 10.26
N GLY A 164 16.44 -7.65 10.83
CA GLY A 164 15.59 -6.80 11.66
C GLY A 164 14.10 -7.18 11.64
N ASP A 165 13.66 -8.06 10.75
CA ASP A 165 12.31 -8.62 10.75
C ASP A 165 12.19 -9.69 11.87
N THR A 166 12.10 -9.26 13.11
CA THR A 166 11.60 -10.11 14.20
C THR A 166 10.12 -10.35 13.94
N ALA A 167 9.78 -11.55 13.50
CA ALA A 167 8.40 -12.02 13.50
C ALA A 167 7.89 -11.90 14.95
N THR A 168 6.97 -10.98 15.20
CA THR A 168 6.18 -11.01 16.43
C THR A 168 5.18 -12.14 16.26
N PRO A 169 5.10 -13.07 17.23
CA PRO A 169 4.19 -14.21 17.22
C PRO A 169 2.72 -13.78 17.21
#